data_ce59ebfa6ce0613dd0772b7685a93be4
#
_entry.id   ce59ebfa6ce0613dd0772b7685a93be4
#
_cell.length_a   1.000
_cell.length_b   1.000
_cell.length_c   1.000
_cell.angle_alpha   90.00
_cell.angle_beta   90.00
_cell.angle_gamma   90.00
#
_symmetry.space_group_name_H-M   'P 1'
#
loop_
_entity.id
_entity.type
_entity.pdbx_description
1 polymer ?
#
loop_
_entity_poly.entity_id
_entity_poly.type
_entity_poly.pdbx_seq_one_letter_code
_entity_poly.pdbx_strand_id
1 'polypeptide(L)'
;MPPPHLHGTIAATLTKRTMSESTPATPQQYVQQKAASSGSSFYYAFLFLPAQKRAAITAFYAFCREVDDVVDEVMDPGVAQTKLAWWQNEVRQAFAGKPSHPVLQALMPHAPAFGIEQRHLMAVIEGCQMDLQQTRYLDFAGLQRYCHLVAGVVGEVSARIFGQTQPQTTDYAHQLGLALQLTNIIRDVGEDAMRGRIYLPISDLQHFGVKASAILAREYSPEFVELMRYQAQRAHQYYDKALALLPAADRRAQKPGLMMASIYRTLLREIEQENFQVLHQRISLTPLRKFWLAWKVQALGAHRI
;
A
#
# COMPACT_ATOMS: atom_id res chain seq x y z
N MET A 1 45.37 -3.78 -65.52
CA MET A 1 45.66 -2.47 -64.93
C MET A 1 44.63 -2.15 -63.93
N PRO A 2 44.92 -2.11 -62.60
CA PRO A 2 44.03 -1.62 -61.58
C PRO A 2 44.18 -0.12 -61.33
N PRO A 3 43.16 0.63 -60.94
CA PRO A 3 43.28 2.03 -60.57
C PRO A 3 43.65 2.20 -59.08
N PRO A 4 44.09 3.39 -58.66
CA PRO A 4 44.87 3.61 -57.46
C PRO A 4 44.06 3.82 -56.17
N HIS A 5 44.76 3.51 -55.08
CA HIS A 5 44.33 3.71 -53.71
C HIS A 5 44.28 5.20 -53.32
N LEU A 6 43.15 5.59 -52.67
CA LEU A 6 43.06 6.83 -51.87
C LEU A 6 42.84 6.48 -50.41
N HIS A 7 43.89 6.71 -49.61
CA HIS A 7 43.87 6.69 -48.17
C HIS A 7 43.15 7.96 -47.66
N GLY A 8 42.00 7.79 -47.03
CA GLY A 8 41.34 8.82 -46.24
C GLY A 8 41.36 8.44 -44.78
N THR A 9 42.29 9.01 -44.01
CA THR A 9 42.37 8.87 -42.55
C THR A 9 41.23 9.66 -41.91
N ILE A 10 40.23 8.97 -41.38
CA ILE A 10 39.21 9.60 -40.54
C ILE A 10 39.66 9.48 -39.09
N ALA A 11 40.10 10.60 -38.53
CA ALA A 11 40.39 10.74 -37.11
C ALA A 11 39.06 10.67 -36.35
N ALA A 12 38.80 9.55 -35.64
CA ALA A 12 37.69 9.40 -34.73
C ALA A 12 37.97 10.21 -33.46
N THR A 13 37.31 11.36 -33.33
CA THR A 13 37.30 12.14 -32.10
C THR A 13 36.42 11.40 -31.07
N LEU A 14 37.08 10.65 -30.19
CA LEU A 14 36.43 10.04 -28.99
C LEU A 14 36.03 11.16 -28.02
N THR A 15 34.80 11.61 -28.11
CA THR A 15 34.19 12.46 -27.09
C THR A 15 34.08 11.62 -25.83
N LYS A 16 34.93 11.85 -24.85
CA LYS A 16 34.78 11.35 -23.47
C LYS A 16 33.45 11.87 -22.93
N ARG A 17 32.46 10.99 -22.91
CA ARG A 17 31.25 11.20 -22.17
C ARG A 17 31.65 11.14 -20.71
N THR A 18 31.82 12.29 -20.08
CA THR A 18 31.98 12.42 -18.62
C THR A 18 30.74 11.78 -18.01
N MET A 19 30.92 10.64 -17.35
CA MET A 19 29.92 10.09 -16.43
C MET A 19 29.72 11.16 -15.35
N SER A 20 28.57 11.83 -15.39
CA SER A 20 28.10 12.67 -14.29
C SER A 20 28.02 11.76 -13.08
N GLU A 21 28.88 11.96 -12.10
CA GLU A 21 28.71 11.40 -10.75
C GLU A 21 27.38 11.89 -10.24
N SER A 22 26.37 11.02 -10.27
CA SER A 22 25.08 11.33 -9.68
C SER A 22 25.31 11.53 -8.18
N THR A 23 25.16 12.75 -7.70
CA THR A 23 25.14 13.04 -6.28
C THR A 23 24.18 12.06 -5.60
N PRO A 24 24.60 11.37 -4.52
CA PRO A 24 23.72 10.42 -3.85
C PRO A 24 22.43 11.12 -3.45
N ALA A 25 21.31 10.49 -3.75
CA ALA A 25 19.98 11.05 -3.47
C ALA A 25 19.84 11.37 -1.98
N THR A 26 19.36 12.56 -1.65
CA THR A 26 19.06 12.89 -0.25
C THR A 26 17.97 11.94 0.28
N PRO A 27 17.87 11.72 1.62
CA PRO A 27 16.79 10.92 2.19
C PRO A 27 15.40 11.34 1.71
N GLN A 28 15.15 12.63 1.54
CA GLN A 28 13.90 13.19 1.04
C GLN A 28 13.67 12.85 -0.44
N GLN A 29 14.69 12.91 -1.27
CA GLN A 29 14.60 12.51 -2.68
C GLN A 29 14.33 11.01 -2.80
N TYR A 30 14.99 10.19 -1.98
CA TYR A 30 14.78 8.74 -1.94
C TYR A 30 13.31 8.39 -1.66
N VAL A 31 12.71 8.93 -0.59
CA VAL A 31 11.32 8.61 -0.24
C VAL A 31 10.32 9.13 -1.26
N GLN A 32 10.61 10.28 -1.90
CA GLN A 32 9.77 10.79 -2.99
C GLN A 32 9.80 9.88 -4.21
N GLN A 33 10.97 9.40 -4.63
CA GLN A 33 11.11 8.45 -5.73
C GLN A 33 10.39 7.13 -5.43
N LYS A 34 10.58 6.58 -4.23
CA LYS A 34 9.91 5.34 -3.79
C LYS A 34 8.39 5.49 -3.80
N ALA A 35 7.86 6.60 -3.28
CA ALA A 35 6.43 6.86 -3.29
C ALA A 35 5.87 7.09 -4.71
N ALA A 36 6.58 7.79 -5.57
CA ALA A 36 6.14 8.07 -6.93
C ALA A 36 6.15 6.82 -7.82
N SER A 37 7.16 5.96 -7.69
CA SER A 37 7.29 4.72 -8.48
C SER A 37 6.22 3.68 -8.15
N SER A 38 5.61 3.75 -6.96
CA SER A 38 4.61 2.77 -6.51
C SER A 38 3.31 2.77 -7.31
N GLY A 39 2.98 3.84 -8.07
CA GLY A 39 1.70 4.00 -8.79
C GLY A 39 0.46 4.01 -7.89
N SER A 40 0.65 4.14 -6.57
CA SER A 40 -0.39 4.00 -5.57
C SER A 40 -1.42 5.13 -5.61
N SER A 41 -2.66 4.78 -5.28
CA SER A 41 -3.75 5.74 -5.09
C SER A 41 -3.49 6.74 -3.95
N PHE A 42 -2.63 6.40 -2.99
CA PHE A 42 -2.23 7.27 -1.88
C PHE A 42 -1.58 8.58 -2.36
N TYR A 43 -0.82 8.52 -3.45
CA TYR A 43 -0.20 9.72 -4.04
C TYR A 43 -1.21 10.83 -4.28
N TYR A 44 -2.39 10.52 -4.84
CA TYR A 44 -3.43 11.51 -5.14
C TYR A 44 -4.03 12.14 -3.88
N ALA A 45 -4.14 11.39 -2.79
CA ALA A 45 -4.64 11.89 -1.52
C ALA A 45 -3.63 12.83 -0.82
N PHE A 46 -2.32 12.61 -1.03
CA PHE A 46 -1.27 13.41 -0.39
C PHE A 46 -1.00 14.75 -1.07
N LEU A 47 -1.39 14.93 -2.34
CA LEU A 47 -1.16 16.16 -3.11
C LEU A 47 -1.71 17.42 -2.43
N PHE A 48 -2.81 17.30 -1.70
CA PHE A 48 -3.51 18.42 -1.07
C PHE A 48 -3.05 18.71 0.36
N LEU A 49 -2.06 17.97 0.86
CA LEU A 49 -1.54 18.17 2.21
C LEU A 49 -0.53 19.33 2.28
N PRO A 50 -0.49 20.08 3.42
CA PRO A 50 0.61 21.00 3.71
C PRO A 50 1.97 20.30 3.65
N ALA A 51 3.02 21.04 3.29
CA ALA A 51 4.35 20.51 2.99
C ALA A 51 4.89 19.58 4.10
N GLN A 52 4.78 20.01 5.38
CA GLN A 52 5.27 19.22 6.51
C GLN A 52 4.54 17.87 6.65
N LYS A 53 3.20 17.87 6.57
CA LYS A 53 2.39 16.65 6.64
C LYS A 53 2.65 15.74 5.44
N ARG A 54 2.78 16.35 4.26
CA ARG A 54 3.10 15.61 3.03
C ARG A 54 4.48 14.95 3.11
N ALA A 55 5.50 15.64 3.64
CA ALA A 55 6.83 15.05 3.84
C ALA A 55 6.77 13.86 4.81
N ALA A 56 6.09 14.01 5.94
CA ALA A 56 5.94 12.96 6.95
C ALA A 56 5.22 11.72 6.40
N ILE A 57 4.08 11.91 5.74
CA ILE A 57 3.31 10.78 5.19
C ILE A 57 4.03 10.09 4.03
N THR A 58 4.78 10.85 3.20
CA THR A 58 5.58 10.28 2.11
C THR A 58 6.70 9.40 2.66
N ALA A 59 7.40 9.86 3.72
CA ALA A 59 8.45 9.07 4.36
C ALA A 59 7.88 7.81 5.04
N PHE A 60 6.75 7.93 5.73
CA PHE A 60 6.09 6.78 6.35
C PHE A 60 5.58 5.78 5.30
N TYR A 61 4.96 6.26 4.23
CA TYR A 61 4.52 5.41 3.12
C TYR A 61 5.71 4.68 2.45
N ALA A 62 6.83 5.39 2.24
CA ALA A 62 8.04 4.78 1.70
C ALA A 62 8.58 3.67 2.62
N PHE A 63 8.52 3.85 3.96
CA PHE A 63 8.87 2.79 4.91
C PHE A 63 7.98 1.57 4.74
N CYS A 64 6.66 1.74 4.67
CA CYS A 64 5.73 0.63 4.47
C CYS A 64 6.05 -0.13 3.17
N ARG A 65 6.35 0.58 2.08
CA ARG A 65 6.72 -0.05 0.79
C ARG A 65 8.06 -0.77 0.83
N GLU A 66 9.07 -0.23 1.52
CA GLU A 66 10.37 -0.91 1.68
C GLU A 66 10.23 -2.26 2.40
N VAL A 67 9.40 -2.29 3.45
CA VAL A 67 9.19 -3.52 4.22
C VAL A 67 8.31 -4.52 3.44
N ASP A 68 7.28 -4.03 2.75
CA ASP A 68 6.38 -4.83 1.91
C ASP A 68 7.12 -5.48 0.72
N ASP A 69 7.98 -4.73 0.04
CA ASP A 69 8.78 -5.23 -1.09
C ASP A 69 9.74 -6.38 -0.67
N VAL A 70 10.10 -6.48 0.61
CA VAL A 70 10.89 -7.64 1.12
C VAL A 70 10.14 -8.95 0.93
N VAL A 71 8.83 -8.97 1.16
CA VAL A 71 8.02 -10.20 1.05
C VAL A 71 7.43 -10.41 -0.33
N ASP A 72 7.37 -9.36 -1.14
CA ASP A 72 6.84 -9.43 -2.50
C ASP A 72 7.89 -9.75 -3.56
N GLU A 73 9.13 -9.26 -3.38
CA GLU A 73 10.18 -9.34 -4.39
C GLU A 73 11.28 -10.39 -4.06
N VAL A 74 11.46 -10.73 -2.77
CA VAL A 74 12.51 -11.67 -2.37
C VAL A 74 11.99 -13.10 -2.45
N MET A 75 12.48 -13.86 -3.43
CA MET A 75 12.03 -15.24 -3.69
C MET A 75 12.41 -16.24 -2.61
N ASP A 76 13.55 -16.05 -1.92
CA ASP A 76 14.03 -16.95 -0.86
C ASP A 76 13.45 -16.53 0.50
N PRO A 77 12.62 -17.37 1.15
CA PRO A 77 12.00 -17.04 2.43
C PRO A 77 13.02 -16.79 3.56
N GLY A 78 14.16 -17.45 3.56
CA GLY A 78 15.22 -17.25 4.56
C GLY A 78 15.90 -15.89 4.41
N VAL A 79 16.14 -15.47 3.16
CA VAL A 79 16.66 -14.14 2.86
C VAL A 79 15.63 -13.08 3.23
N ALA A 80 14.35 -13.27 2.90
CA ALA A 80 13.28 -12.36 3.27
C ALA A 80 13.18 -12.21 4.80
N GLN A 81 13.22 -13.31 5.55
CA GLN A 81 13.21 -13.31 7.01
C GLN A 81 14.41 -12.56 7.59
N THR A 82 15.61 -12.76 7.03
CA THR A 82 16.82 -12.03 7.44
C THR A 82 16.70 -10.53 7.19
N LYS A 83 16.15 -10.12 6.03
CA LYS A 83 15.90 -8.70 5.72
C LYS A 83 14.86 -8.07 6.66
N LEU A 84 13.78 -8.79 7.02
CA LEU A 84 12.82 -8.29 8.00
C LEU A 84 13.42 -8.14 9.40
N ALA A 85 14.28 -9.10 9.82
CA ALA A 85 15.02 -8.98 11.07
C ALA A 85 15.99 -7.79 11.07
N TRP A 86 16.64 -7.53 9.93
CA TRP A 86 17.46 -6.33 9.74
C TRP A 86 16.61 -5.06 9.86
N TRP A 87 15.41 -4.98 9.24
CA TRP A 87 14.49 -3.86 9.39
C TRP A 87 14.05 -3.63 10.84
N GLN A 88 13.81 -4.69 11.61
CA GLN A 88 13.52 -4.56 13.03
C GLN A 88 14.67 -3.89 13.80
N ASN A 89 15.92 -4.29 13.48
CA ASN A 89 17.10 -3.65 14.09
C ASN A 89 17.23 -2.18 13.66
N GLU A 90 17.07 -1.88 12.38
CA GLU A 90 17.10 -0.52 11.84
C GLU A 90 16.07 0.39 12.53
N VAL A 91 14.86 -0.10 12.74
CA VAL A 91 13.83 0.65 13.48
C VAL A 91 14.28 0.91 14.92
N ARG A 92 14.83 -0.10 15.63
CA ARG A 92 15.34 0.12 17.00
C ARG A 92 16.45 1.16 17.04
N GLN A 93 17.41 1.09 16.12
CA GLN A 93 18.51 2.04 16.01
C GLN A 93 18.02 3.45 15.68
N ALA A 94 17.04 3.57 14.79
CA ALA A 94 16.45 4.85 14.43
C ALA A 94 15.79 5.56 15.64
N PHE A 95 15.03 4.84 16.45
CA PHE A 95 14.44 5.39 17.68
C PHE A 95 15.48 5.61 18.79
N ALA A 96 16.65 4.98 18.73
CA ALA A 96 17.81 5.30 19.56
C ALA A 96 18.64 6.49 19.02
N GLY A 97 18.15 7.21 18.01
CA GLY A 97 18.81 8.39 17.43
C GLY A 97 19.88 8.07 16.37
N LYS A 98 19.92 6.85 15.85
CA LYS A 98 20.93 6.39 14.87
C LYS A 98 20.28 5.81 13.61
N PRO A 99 19.43 6.56 12.88
CA PRO A 99 18.84 6.08 11.64
C PRO A 99 19.93 5.95 10.56
N SER A 100 20.10 4.75 9.97
CA SER A 100 21.09 4.55 8.91
C SER A 100 20.43 4.52 7.52
N HIS A 101 19.25 3.90 7.38
CA HIS A 101 18.55 3.82 6.11
C HIS A 101 17.89 5.16 5.71
N PRO A 102 17.98 5.61 4.45
CA PRO A 102 17.43 6.89 3.98
C PRO A 102 15.95 7.09 4.35
N VAL A 103 15.14 6.05 4.29
CA VAL A 103 13.71 6.11 4.67
C VAL A 103 13.55 6.51 6.13
N LEU A 104 14.32 5.92 7.05
CA LEU A 104 14.25 6.25 8.47
C LEU A 104 14.89 7.60 8.77
N GLN A 105 15.96 7.98 8.05
CA GLN A 105 16.53 9.32 8.14
C GLN A 105 15.51 10.40 7.74
N ALA A 106 14.68 10.13 6.72
CA ALA A 106 13.60 11.02 6.30
C ALA A 106 12.41 11.03 7.29
N LEU A 107 12.09 9.88 7.90
CA LEU A 107 10.92 9.73 8.77
C LEU A 107 11.15 10.25 10.19
N MET A 108 12.30 9.95 10.80
CA MET A 108 12.56 10.21 12.21
C MET A 108 12.43 11.69 12.63
N PRO A 109 12.80 12.72 11.81
CA PRO A 109 12.55 14.11 12.15
C PRO A 109 11.07 14.46 12.36
N HIS A 110 10.15 13.67 11.78
CA HIS A 110 8.70 13.87 11.89
C HIS A 110 8.07 13.07 13.04
N ALA A 111 8.74 12.02 13.52
CA ALA A 111 8.17 11.08 14.48
C ALA A 111 7.66 11.74 15.77
N PRO A 112 8.39 12.67 16.43
CA PRO A 112 7.91 13.31 17.65
C PRO A 112 6.68 14.20 17.41
N ALA A 113 6.68 14.96 16.32
CA ALA A 113 5.61 15.92 16.01
C ALA A 113 4.26 15.25 15.71
N PHE A 114 4.28 14.01 15.19
CA PHE A 114 3.09 13.27 14.82
C PHE A 114 2.82 12.04 15.70
N GLY A 115 3.57 11.88 16.80
CA GLY A 115 3.42 10.76 17.72
C GLY A 115 3.62 9.39 17.05
N ILE A 116 4.57 9.32 16.09
CA ILE A 116 4.97 8.06 15.47
C ILE A 116 5.90 7.34 16.45
N GLU A 117 5.49 6.17 16.88
CA GLU A 117 6.20 5.38 17.87
C GLU A 117 6.84 4.13 17.25
N GLN A 118 7.86 3.59 17.89
CA GLN A 118 8.54 2.37 17.44
C GLN A 118 7.55 1.22 17.22
N ARG A 119 6.53 1.08 18.10
CA ARG A 119 5.52 0.03 18.00
C ARG A 119 4.76 0.04 16.67
N HIS A 120 4.54 1.21 16.07
CA HIS A 120 3.83 1.32 14.79
C HIS A 120 4.66 0.70 13.66
N LEU A 121 5.95 1.01 13.60
CA LEU A 121 6.84 0.49 12.55
C LEU A 121 7.08 -1.01 12.76
N MET A 122 7.21 -1.45 14.02
CA MET A 122 7.36 -2.87 14.35
C MET A 122 6.11 -3.68 13.98
N ALA A 123 4.91 -3.13 14.17
CA ALA A 123 3.67 -3.79 13.79
C ALA A 123 3.56 -3.99 12.27
N VAL A 124 3.99 -3.02 11.45
CA VAL A 124 4.04 -3.19 9.99
C VAL A 124 5.00 -4.33 9.62
N ILE A 125 6.19 -4.40 10.24
CA ILE A 125 7.15 -5.48 10.00
C ILE A 125 6.56 -6.82 10.42
N GLU A 126 5.86 -6.89 11.57
CA GLU A 126 5.17 -8.12 12.03
C GLU A 126 4.13 -8.59 11.00
N GLY A 127 3.33 -7.66 10.46
CA GLY A 127 2.37 -7.98 9.41
C GLY A 127 3.02 -8.58 8.16
N CYS A 128 4.13 -8.02 7.70
CA CYS A 128 4.90 -8.58 6.58
C CYS A 128 5.53 -9.94 6.93
N GLN A 129 5.93 -10.17 8.20
CA GLN A 129 6.40 -11.48 8.63
C GLN A 129 5.30 -12.54 8.57
N MET A 130 4.03 -12.17 8.83
CA MET A 130 2.92 -13.11 8.69
C MET A 130 2.80 -13.64 7.25
N ASP A 131 3.07 -12.83 6.23
CA ASP A 131 3.03 -13.24 4.82
C ASP A 131 4.13 -14.27 4.45
N LEU A 132 5.22 -14.35 5.22
CA LEU A 132 6.23 -15.39 5.07
C LEU A 132 5.86 -16.68 5.81
N GLN A 133 5.09 -16.58 6.89
CA GLN A 133 4.81 -17.69 7.80
C GLN A 133 3.51 -18.41 7.47
N GLN A 134 2.53 -17.70 6.92
CA GLN A 134 1.23 -18.27 6.62
C GLN A 134 0.66 -17.77 5.28
N THR A 135 0.20 -18.72 4.48
CA THR A 135 -0.41 -18.46 3.17
C THR A 135 -1.93 -18.63 3.20
N ARG A 136 -2.50 -18.89 4.36
CA ARG A 136 -3.93 -19.20 4.58
C ARG A 136 -4.40 -18.66 5.92
N TYR A 137 -5.66 -18.24 5.98
CA TYR A 137 -6.35 -17.79 7.18
C TYR A 137 -7.53 -18.70 7.48
N LEU A 138 -7.60 -19.25 8.71
CA LEU A 138 -8.68 -20.19 9.08
C LEU A 138 -10.04 -19.51 9.06
N ASP A 139 -10.12 -18.29 9.62
CA ASP A 139 -11.32 -17.52 9.79
C ASP A 139 -11.06 -16.02 9.58
N PHE A 140 -12.13 -15.25 9.64
CA PHE A 140 -12.05 -13.81 9.48
C PHE A 140 -11.29 -13.12 10.64
N ALA A 141 -11.30 -13.65 11.85
CA ALA A 141 -10.57 -13.07 12.99
C ALA A 141 -9.06 -13.10 12.75
N GLY A 142 -8.53 -14.22 12.23
CA GLY A 142 -7.14 -14.34 11.81
C GLY A 142 -6.77 -13.36 10.70
N LEU A 143 -7.61 -13.23 9.66
CA LEU A 143 -7.42 -12.25 8.59
C LEU A 143 -7.49 -10.82 9.12
N GLN A 144 -8.40 -10.51 10.02
CA GLN A 144 -8.56 -9.18 10.61
C GLN A 144 -7.31 -8.76 11.40
N ARG A 145 -6.66 -9.70 12.11
CA ARG A 145 -5.39 -9.43 12.80
C ARG A 145 -4.30 -9.03 11.79
N TYR A 146 -4.16 -9.75 10.70
CA TYR A 146 -3.24 -9.38 9.62
C TYR A 146 -3.54 -7.99 9.07
N CYS A 147 -4.78 -7.74 8.66
CA CYS A 147 -5.22 -6.44 8.14
C CYS A 147 -4.98 -5.30 9.14
N HIS A 148 -5.11 -5.55 10.45
CA HIS A 148 -4.80 -4.55 11.47
C HIS A 148 -3.32 -4.17 11.44
N LEU A 149 -2.41 -5.13 11.33
CA LEU A 149 -0.97 -4.88 11.30
C LEU A 149 -0.52 -4.13 10.05
N VAL A 150 -0.98 -4.57 8.86
CA VAL A 150 -0.52 -4.00 7.57
C VAL A 150 -1.31 -2.78 7.10
N ALA A 151 -2.50 -2.52 7.64
CA ALA A 151 -3.35 -1.43 7.21
C ALA A 151 -3.99 -0.64 8.35
N GLY A 152 -4.42 -1.28 9.44
CA GLY A 152 -5.01 -0.59 10.59
C GLY A 152 -4.01 0.35 11.27
N VAL A 153 -2.82 -0.15 11.59
CA VAL A 153 -1.72 0.65 12.16
C VAL A 153 -1.24 1.73 11.19
N VAL A 154 -1.20 1.43 9.88
CA VAL A 154 -0.87 2.42 8.85
C VAL A 154 -1.92 3.54 8.82
N GLY A 155 -3.20 3.19 8.97
CA GLY A 155 -4.30 4.14 9.12
C GLY A 155 -4.15 5.02 10.36
N GLU A 156 -3.81 4.44 11.52
CA GLU A 156 -3.58 5.17 12.78
C GLU A 156 -2.49 6.23 12.63
N VAL A 157 -1.31 5.85 12.13
CA VAL A 157 -0.21 6.79 11.90
C VAL A 157 -0.60 7.86 10.89
N SER A 158 -1.29 7.48 9.81
CA SER A 158 -1.78 8.43 8.81
C SER A 158 -2.75 9.45 9.41
N ALA A 159 -3.71 9.00 10.24
CA ALA A 159 -4.67 9.89 10.89
C ALA A 159 -4.00 10.91 11.82
N ARG A 160 -2.97 10.51 12.56
CA ARG A 160 -2.15 11.40 13.38
C ARG A 160 -1.44 12.44 12.53
N ILE A 161 -0.78 12.05 11.44
CA ILE A 161 -0.10 12.97 10.51
C ILE A 161 -1.11 13.95 9.88
N PHE A 162 -2.31 13.50 9.54
CA PHE A 162 -3.36 14.36 8.97
C PHE A 162 -3.90 15.37 9.98
N GLY A 163 -3.71 15.15 11.28
CA GLY A 163 -4.07 16.08 12.34
C GLY A 163 -5.28 15.65 13.14
N GLN A 164 -5.27 14.41 13.58
CA GLN A 164 -6.23 13.86 14.55
C GLN A 164 -6.23 14.70 15.82
N THR A 165 -7.43 15.03 16.33
CA THR A 165 -7.63 15.71 17.61
C THR A 165 -8.49 14.91 18.58
N GLN A 166 -9.29 13.95 18.08
CA GLN A 166 -10.21 13.13 18.87
C GLN A 166 -9.74 11.68 18.92
N PRO A 167 -9.79 11.01 20.10
CA PRO A 167 -9.40 9.60 20.21
C PRO A 167 -10.17 8.66 19.27
N GLN A 168 -11.47 8.91 19.02
CA GLN A 168 -12.33 8.11 18.13
C GLN A 168 -11.84 8.10 16.68
N THR A 169 -11.02 9.07 16.28
CA THR A 169 -10.41 9.09 14.93
C THR A 169 -9.44 7.93 14.74
N THR A 170 -8.88 7.37 15.81
CA THR A 170 -8.10 6.13 15.75
C THR A 170 -8.98 4.94 15.35
N ASP A 171 -10.17 4.83 15.93
CA ASP A 171 -11.10 3.75 15.59
C ASP A 171 -11.57 3.88 14.12
N TYR A 172 -11.89 5.11 13.68
CA TYR A 172 -12.15 5.39 12.27
C TYR A 172 -10.99 4.90 11.38
N ALA A 173 -9.76 5.25 11.72
CA ALA A 173 -8.58 4.91 10.94
C ALA A 173 -8.36 3.39 10.85
N HIS A 174 -8.56 2.66 11.94
CA HIS A 174 -8.48 1.20 11.97
C HIS A 174 -9.56 0.55 11.08
N GLN A 175 -10.82 1.00 11.17
CA GLN A 175 -11.90 0.46 10.35
C GLN A 175 -11.71 0.80 8.86
N LEU A 176 -11.25 2.02 8.55
CA LEU A 176 -10.93 2.39 7.18
C LEU A 176 -9.76 1.59 6.62
N GLY A 177 -8.69 1.42 7.40
CA GLY A 177 -7.54 0.59 7.01
C GLY A 177 -7.97 -0.84 6.66
N LEU A 178 -8.82 -1.44 7.51
CA LEU A 178 -9.39 -2.77 7.26
C LEU A 178 -10.22 -2.81 5.96
N ALA A 179 -11.10 -1.83 5.74
CA ALA A 179 -11.91 -1.75 4.51
C ALA A 179 -11.04 -1.63 3.25
N LEU A 180 -9.99 -0.80 3.30
CA LEU A 180 -9.03 -0.63 2.21
C LEU A 180 -8.28 -1.94 1.92
N GLN A 181 -7.83 -2.64 2.97
CA GLN A 181 -7.10 -3.90 2.81
C GLN A 181 -8.00 -5.04 2.31
N LEU A 182 -9.23 -5.13 2.77
CA LEU A 182 -10.21 -6.07 2.23
C LEU A 182 -10.46 -5.81 0.73
N THR A 183 -10.52 -4.55 0.30
CA THR A 183 -10.65 -4.19 -1.11
C THR A 183 -9.41 -4.62 -1.92
N ASN A 184 -8.19 -4.48 -1.36
CA ASN A 184 -6.97 -4.99 -1.99
C ASN A 184 -7.05 -6.51 -2.15
N ILE A 185 -7.39 -7.25 -1.09
CA ILE A 185 -7.52 -8.71 -1.11
C ILE A 185 -8.55 -9.15 -2.16
N ILE A 186 -9.70 -8.49 -2.26
CA ILE A 186 -10.72 -8.78 -3.28
C ILE A 186 -10.18 -8.54 -4.69
N ARG A 187 -9.47 -7.44 -4.92
CA ARG A 187 -8.90 -7.08 -6.21
C ARG A 187 -7.81 -8.04 -6.66
N ASP A 188 -6.97 -8.47 -5.73
CA ASP A 188 -5.70 -9.13 -6.03
C ASP A 188 -5.76 -10.65 -5.88
N VAL A 189 -6.96 -11.28 -5.70
CA VAL A 189 -7.12 -12.74 -5.52
C VAL A 189 -6.36 -13.55 -6.56
N GLY A 190 -6.39 -13.14 -7.84
CA GLY A 190 -5.71 -13.83 -8.93
C GLY A 190 -4.18 -13.69 -8.87
N GLU A 191 -3.67 -12.51 -8.51
CA GLU A 191 -2.24 -12.25 -8.32
C GLU A 191 -1.70 -13.00 -7.09
N ASP A 192 -2.46 -13.01 -5.99
CA ASP A 192 -2.12 -13.73 -4.77
C ASP A 192 -2.09 -15.25 -5.01
N ALA A 193 -3.05 -15.77 -5.78
CA ALA A 193 -3.10 -17.18 -6.15
C ALA A 193 -1.84 -17.62 -6.94
N MET A 194 -1.30 -16.78 -7.83
CA MET A 194 -0.05 -17.06 -8.54
C MET A 194 1.16 -17.16 -7.61
N ARG A 195 1.11 -16.48 -6.45
CA ARG A 195 2.13 -16.57 -5.40
C ARG A 195 1.82 -17.68 -4.38
N GLY A 196 0.80 -18.51 -4.61
CA GLY A 196 0.36 -19.56 -3.70
C GLY A 196 -0.37 -19.06 -2.46
N ARG A 197 -0.76 -17.79 -2.39
CA ARG A 197 -1.45 -17.16 -1.26
C ARG A 197 -2.96 -17.08 -1.49
N ILE A 198 -3.74 -17.34 -0.43
CA ILE A 198 -5.19 -17.10 -0.41
C ILE A 198 -5.52 -16.41 0.90
N TYR A 199 -5.86 -15.11 0.85
CA TYR A 199 -6.24 -14.34 2.04
C TYR A 199 -7.71 -14.55 2.43
N LEU A 200 -8.55 -15.04 1.51
CA LEU A 200 -9.95 -15.34 1.80
C LEU A 200 -10.03 -16.43 2.89
N PRO A 201 -10.81 -16.23 3.98
CA PRO A 201 -10.90 -17.18 5.08
C PRO A 201 -11.35 -18.57 4.63
N ILE A 202 -10.71 -19.62 5.15
CA ILE A 202 -11.09 -21.02 4.86
C ILE A 202 -12.54 -21.28 5.26
N SER A 203 -13.00 -20.72 6.39
CA SER A 203 -14.39 -20.81 6.81
C SER A 203 -15.37 -20.26 5.79
N ASP A 204 -15.00 -19.15 5.11
CA ASP A 204 -15.86 -18.55 4.09
C ASP A 204 -15.80 -19.38 2.81
N LEU A 205 -14.64 -19.90 2.41
CA LEU A 205 -14.51 -20.82 1.29
C LEU A 205 -15.41 -22.05 1.47
N GLN A 206 -15.38 -22.65 2.67
CA GLN A 206 -16.21 -23.81 3.02
C GLN A 206 -17.71 -23.47 2.98
N HIS A 207 -18.09 -22.32 3.52
CA HIS A 207 -19.46 -21.85 3.53
C HIS A 207 -20.06 -21.73 2.13
N PHE A 208 -19.30 -21.24 1.17
CA PHE A 208 -19.71 -21.09 -0.23
C PHE A 208 -19.36 -22.28 -1.12
N GLY A 209 -18.78 -23.35 -0.60
CA GLY A 209 -18.42 -24.54 -1.35
C GLY A 209 -17.26 -24.32 -2.33
N VAL A 210 -16.44 -23.28 -2.15
CA VAL A 210 -15.29 -22.97 -3.02
C VAL A 210 -14.06 -23.71 -2.51
N LYS A 211 -13.41 -24.49 -3.40
CA LYS A 211 -12.17 -25.17 -3.08
C LYS A 211 -10.97 -24.24 -3.20
N ALA A 212 -10.03 -24.31 -2.25
CA ALA A 212 -8.78 -23.56 -2.34
C ALA A 212 -7.98 -23.90 -3.61
N SER A 213 -8.04 -25.15 -4.10
CA SER A 213 -7.43 -25.58 -5.37
C SER A 213 -8.02 -24.85 -6.58
N ALA A 214 -9.32 -24.56 -6.59
CA ALA A 214 -9.98 -23.83 -7.68
C ALA A 214 -9.49 -22.36 -7.72
N ILE A 215 -9.31 -21.72 -6.54
CA ILE A 215 -8.71 -20.37 -6.47
C ILE A 215 -7.28 -20.38 -7.00
N LEU A 216 -6.44 -21.34 -6.58
CA LEU A 216 -5.07 -21.47 -7.07
C LEU A 216 -5.00 -21.77 -8.57
N ALA A 217 -5.94 -22.55 -9.10
CA ALA A 217 -6.09 -22.79 -10.54
C ALA A 217 -6.74 -21.59 -11.26
N ARG A 218 -7.20 -20.58 -10.52
CA ARG A 218 -7.91 -19.39 -11.00
C ARG A 218 -9.16 -19.74 -11.83
N GLU A 219 -9.94 -20.69 -11.32
CA GLU A 219 -11.17 -21.17 -11.95
C GLU A 219 -12.37 -20.37 -11.46
N TYR A 220 -13.14 -19.80 -12.40
CA TYR A 220 -14.41 -19.16 -12.09
C TYR A 220 -15.51 -20.17 -11.89
N SER A 221 -16.37 -19.91 -10.90
CA SER A 221 -17.62 -20.63 -10.71
C SER A 221 -18.69 -19.67 -10.14
N PRO A 222 -19.97 -20.01 -10.22
CA PRO A 222 -21.02 -19.24 -9.55
C PRO A 222 -20.78 -19.10 -8.04
N GLU A 223 -20.29 -20.16 -7.40
CA GLU A 223 -19.97 -20.18 -5.97
C GLU A 223 -18.83 -19.20 -5.63
N PHE A 224 -17.82 -19.08 -6.49
CA PHE A 224 -16.77 -18.08 -6.33
C PHE A 224 -17.33 -16.66 -6.41
N VAL A 225 -18.24 -16.39 -7.34
CA VAL A 225 -18.87 -15.06 -7.45
C VAL A 225 -19.69 -14.73 -6.21
N GLU A 226 -20.44 -15.70 -5.64
CA GLU A 226 -21.18 -15.49 -4.39
C GLU A 226 -20.25 -15.26 -3.20
N LEU A 227 -19.15 -16.01 -3.09
CA LEU A 227 -18.12 -15.78 -2.08
C LEU A 227 -17.56 -14.35 -2.20
N MET A 228 -17.22 -13.90 -3.41
CA MET A 228 -16.65 -12.57 -3.62
C MET A 228 -17.67 -11.46 -3.34
N ARG A 229 -18.94 -11.67 -3.65
CA ARG A 229 -20.03 -10.74 -3.28
C ARG A 229 -20.14 -10.60 -1.76
N TYR A 230 -20.06 -11.70 -1.02
CA TYR A 230 -20.04 -11.70 0.42
C TYR A 230 -18.84 -10.93 0.99
N GLN A 231 -17.63 -11.11 0.41
CA GLN A 231 -16.43 -10.36 0.80
C GLN A 231 -16.59 -8.85 0.51
N ALA A 232 -17.15 -8.49 -0.64
CA ALA A 232 -17.42 -7.09 -1.01
C ALA A 232 -18.43 -6.44 -0.04
N GLN A 233 -19.49 -7.14 0.31
CA GLN A 233 -20.46 -6.67 1.31
C GLN A 233 -19.78 -6.43 2.67
N ARG A 234 -18.91 -7.34 3.11
CA ARG A 234 -18.10 -7.17 4.33
C ARG A 234 -17.26 -5.91 4.25
N ALA A 235 -16.55 -5.68 3.14
CA ALA A 235 -15.74 -4.48 2.95
C ALA A 235 -16.60 -3.21 2.99
N HIS A 236 -17.77 -3.18 2.34
CA HIS A 236 -18.71 -2.05 2.41
C HIS A 236 -19.16 -1.75 3.84
N GLN A 237 -19.47 -2.78 4.65
CA GLN A 237 -19.83 -2.60 6.06
C GLN A 237 -18.72 -1.92 6.86
N TYR A 238 -17.44 -2.25 6.59
CA TYR A 238 -16.31 -1.61 7.25
C TYR A 238 -16.10 -0.17 6.78
N TYR A 239 -16.37 0.17 5.50
CA TYR A 239 -16.41 1.56 5.04
C TYR A 239 -17.50 2.36 5.78
N ASP A 240 -18.71 1.82 5.87
CA ASP A 240 -19.82 2.50 6.54
C ASP A 240 -19.53 2.70 8.02
N LYS A 241 -19.00 1.66 8.69
CA LYS A 241 -18.57 1.74 10.08
C LYS A 241 -17.48 2.79 10.31
N ALA A 242 -16.47 2.83 9.43
CA ALA A 242 -15.42 3.84 9.50
C ALA A 242 -15.99 5.26 9.38
N LEU A 243 -16.82 5.51 8.37
CA LEU A 243 -17.41 6.84 8.14
C LEU A 243 -18.31 7.30 9.29
N ALA A 244 -19.01 6.37 9.95
CA ALA A 244 -19.83 6.63 11.14
C ALA A 244 -18.99 7.00 12.38
N LEU A 245 -17.79 6.42 12.51
CA LEU A 245 -16.88 6.67 13.63
C LEU A 245 -16.11 7.97 13.52
N LEU A 246 -16.04 8.61 12.33
CA LEU A 246 -15.25 9.81 12.13
C LEU A 246 -15.88 11.03 12.79
N PRO A 247 -15.25 11.61 13.85
CA PRO A 247 -15.77 12.78 14.52
C PRO A 247 -15.85 14.00 13.58
N ALA A 248 -16.89 14.80 13.74
CA ALA A 248 -17.09 16.01 12.94
C ALA A 248 -15.91 16.99 13.05
N ALA A 249 -15.30 17.09 14.25
CA ALA A 249 -14.14 17.94 14.51
C ALA A 249 -12.93 17.59 13.63
N ASP A 250 -12.70 16.30 13.35
CA ASP A 250 -11.55 15.82 12.57
C ASP A 250 -11.84 15.64 11.09
N ARG A 251 -13.09 15.74 10.67
CA ARG A 251 -13.50 15.47 9.29
C ARG A 251 -12.73 16.27 8.24
N ARG A 252 -12.40 17.53 8.56
CA ARG A 252 -11.60 18.39 7.66
C ARG A 252 -10.14 17.93 7.59
N ALA A 253 -9.55 17.56 8.71
CA ALA A 253 -8.18 17.08 8.80
C ALA A 253 -8.02 15.71 8.11
N GLN A 254 -9.03 14.85 8.23
CA GLN A 254 -9.04 13.49 7.68
C GLN A 254 -9.47 13.41 6.19
N LYS A 255 -9.53 14.53 5.46
CA LYS A 255 -9.84 14.54 4.02
C LYS A 255 -9.00 13.55 3.22
N PRO A 256 -7.68 13.38 3.43
CA PRO A 256 -6.92 12.38 2.67
C PRO A 256 -7.43 10.94 2.88
N GLY A 257 -7.80 10.56 4.09
CA GLY A 257 -8.44 9.27 4.38
C GLY A 257 -9.80 9.13 3.67
N LEU A 258 -10.59 10.19 3.65
CA LEU A 258 -11.87 10.23 2.93
C LEU A 258 -11.70 10.15 1.40
N MET A 259 -10.63 10.74 0.85
CA MET A 259 -10.26 10.57 -0.57
C MET A 259 -9.93 9.12 -0.89
N MET A 260 -9.17 8.45 -0.02
CA MET A 260 -8.87 7.03 -0.15
C MET A 260 -10.14 6.17 -0.08
N ALA A 261 -11.03 6.44 0.88
CA ALA A 261 -12.32 5.78 0.97
C ALA A 261 -13.13 5.93 -0.33
N SER A 262 -13.20 7.14 -0.89
CA SER A 262 -13.91 7.42 -2.15
C SER A 262 -13.32 6.65 -3.34
N ILE A 263 -11.99 6.65 -3.49
CA ILE A 263 -11.29 5.96 -4.58
C ILE A 263 -11.49 4.43 -4.47
N TYR A 264 -11.25 3.87 -3.30
CA TYR A 264 -11.28 2.41 -3.12
C TYR A 264 -12.70 1.84 -3.09
N ARG A 265 -13.67 2.57 -2.52
CA ARG A 265 -15.07 2.16 -2.58
C ARG A 265 -15.62 2.23 -4.02
N THR A 266 -15.13 3.18 -4.83
CA THR A 266 -15.44 3.23 -6.27
C THR A 266 -14.79 2.04 -6.99
N LEU A 267 -13.52 1.72 -6.69
CA LEU A 267 -12.85 0.54 -7.24
C LEU A 267 -13.60 -0.75 -6.90
N LEU A 268 -14.05 -0.90 -5.65
CA LEU A 268 -14.82 -2.07 -5.22
C LEU A 268 -16.11 -2.23 -6.03
N ARG A 269 -16.84 -1.12 -6.25
CA ARG A 269 -18.05 -1.12 -7.10
C ARG A 269 -17.76 -1.50 -8.56
N GLU A 270 -16.62 -1.06 -9.13
CA GLU A 270 -16.22 -1.51 -10.47
C GLU A 270 -15.95 -3.02 -10.50
N ILE A 271 -15.28 -3.56 -9.47
CA ILE A 271 -15.06 -5.01 -9.35
C ILE A 271 -16.37 -5.78 -9.27
N GLU A 272 -17.37 -5.26 -8.52
CA GLU A 272 -18.71 -5.83 -8.46
C GLU A 272 -19.43 -5.79 -9.82
N GLN A 273 -19.36 -4.64 -10.53
CA GLN A 273 -19.97 -4.47 -11.86
C GLN A 273 -19.36 -5.39 -12.91
N GLU A 274 -18.05 -5.64 -12.82
CA GLU A 274 -17.33 -6.60 -13.67
C GLU A 274 -17.52 -8.05 -13.19
N ASN A 275 -18.49 -8.30 -12.32
CA ASN A 275 -18.82 -9.62 -11.79
C ASN A 275 -17.59 -10.35 -11.21
N PHE A 276 -16.73 -9.62 -10.51
CA PHE A 276 -15.50 -10.11 -9.85
C PHE A 276 -14.52 -10.80 -10.81
N GLN A 277 -14.33 -10.26 -12.01
CA GLN A 277 -13.35 -10.76 -12.98
C GLN A 277 -11.91 -10.43 -12.54
N VAL A 278 -11.49 -10.93 -11.36
CA VAL A 278 -10.21 -10.62 -10.71
C VAL A 278 -9.20 -11.76 -10.74
N LEU A 279 -9.61 -12.97 -11.18
CA LEU A 279 -8.71 -14.13 -11.21
C LEU A 279 -7.65 -14.04 -12.32
N HIS A 280 -7.98 -13.42 -13.47
CA HIS A 280 -7.09 -13.33 -14.63
C HIS A 280 -6.68 -11.91 -14.99
N GLN A 281 -7.31 -10.91 -14.42
CA GLN A 281 -7.02 -9.50 -14.66
C GLN A 281 -7.08 -8.71 -13.36
N ARG A 282 -6.38 -7.58 -13.33
CA ARG A 282 -6.44 -6.64 -12.23
C ARG A 282 -7.27 -5.43 -12.61
N ILE A 283 -8.43 -5.28 -11.98
CA ILE A 283 -9.32 -4.14 -12.19
C ILE A 283 -8.72 -2.92 -11.47
N SER A 284 -8.64 -1.79 -12.18
CA SER A 284 -8.07 -0.56 -11.63
C SER A 284 -8.75 0.67 -12.19
N LEU A 285 -8.83 1.72 -11.37
CA LEU A 285 -9.29 3.03 -11.84
C LEU A 285 -8.18 3.77 -12.60
N THR A 286 -8.55 4.48 -13.65
CA THR A 286 -7.59 5.33 -14.38
C THR A 286 -7.04 6.46 -13.51
N PRO A 287 -5.81 6.96 -13.76
CA PRO A 287 -5.23 8.08 -13.04
C PRO A 287 -6.13 9.31 -12.99
N LEU A 288 -6.78 9.66 -14.10
CA LEU A 288 -7.71 10.78 -14.18
C LEU A 288 -8.93 10.59 -13.26
N ARG A 289 -9.47 9.36 -13.20
CA ARG A 289 -10.62 9.06 -12.34
C ARG A 289 -10.23 9.12 -10.85
N LYS A 290 -9.05 8.61 -10.48
CA LYS A 290 -8.52 8.73 -9.13
C LYS A 290 -8.34 10.20 -8.72
N PHE A 291 -7.72 11.00 -9.58
CA PHE A 291 -7.55 12.43 -9.34
C PHE A 291 -8.89 13.15 -9.18
N TRP A 292 -9.84 12.89 -10.08
CA TRP A 292 -11.16 13.52 -10.02
C TRP A 292 -11.92 13.17 -8.73
N LEU A 293 -11.87 11.91 -8.27
CA LEU A 293 -12.48 11.48 -7.01
C LEU A 293 -11.83 12.18 -5.81
N ALA A 294 -10.50 12.29 -5.78
CA ALA A 294 -9.78 13.01 -4.73
C ALA A 294 -10.14 14.52 -4.74
N TRP A 295 -10.14 15.13 -5.92
CA TRP A 295 -10.52 16.55 -6.08
C TRP A 295 -11.96 16.80 -5.64
N LYS A 296 -12.90 15.92 -6.00
CA LYS A 296 -14.30 16.02 -5.58
C LYS A 296 -14.45 16.05 -4.07
N VAL A 297 -13.75 15.17 -3.34
CA VAL A 297 -13.74 15.18 -1.87
C VAL A 297 -13.09 16.45 -1.33
N GLN A 298 -12.02 16.94 -1.96
CA GLN A 298 -11.35 18.18 -1.58
C GLN A 298 -12.27 19.40 -1.69
N ALA A 299 -12.98 19.52 -2.81
CA ALA A 299 -13.79 20.70 -3.15
C ALA A 299 -15.19 20.67 -2.52
N LEU A 300 -15.86 19.51 -2.59
CA LEU A 300 -17.28 19.37 -2.22
C LEU A 300 -17.48 18.69 -0.85
N GLY A 301 -16.39 18.20 -0.22
CA GLY A 301 -16.47 17.39 0.98
C GLY A 301 -16.94 15.96 0.72
N ALA A 302 -17.01 15.17 1.79
CA ALA A 302 -17.27 13.72 1.75
C ALA A 302 -18.76 13.37 1.98
N HIS A 303 -19.67 14.17 1.47
CA HIS A 303 -21.12 13.98 1.73
C HIS A 303 -21.75 12.79 0.98
N ARG A 304 -21.02 12.15 0.04
CA ARG A 304 -21.51 11.06 -0.82
C ARG A 304 -20.43 10.01 -1.11
N ILE A 305 -19.69 9.58 -0.11
CA ILE A 305 -18.73 8.47 -0.24
C ILE A 305 -19.44 7.12 -0.12
#